data_161fe4205ddc737e153d38383e44b4fd
#
_entry.id   161fe4205ddc737e153d38383e44b4fd
#
_cell.length_a   1.000
_cell.length_b   1.000
_cell.length_c   1.000
_cell.angle_alpha   90.00
_cell.angle_beta   90.00
_cell.angle_gamma   90.00
#
_symmetry.space_group_name_H-M   'P 1'
#
loop_
_entity.id
_entity.type
_entity.pdbx_description
1 polymer ?
#
loop_
_entity_poly.entity_id
_entity_poly.type
_entity_poly.pdbx_seq_one_letter_code
_entity_poly.pdbx_strand_id
1 'polypeptide(L)'
;VLSDIKLSINVHKPPMVTVLQRLGLDDESVFEVNWEELDREVNPDHLTCLWISDLPASMTTDALAQLHNVVGRLRRECPWDQEQTHHSLISGLLEEAREVVEAIEVMETQAAGSVGLVEELGDLLFHIVLQCAIGEEEGTFDLADVAREIHGKMVRRHPHIFDRDPDTPMPSKKQLAEQWKAIKAAEKNQA
;
A
#
# COMPACT_ATOMS: atom_id res chain seq x y z
N VAL A 1 12.30 23.17 0.01
CA VAL A 1 12.55 21.74 0.26
C VAL A 1 11.63 21.21 1.37
N LEU A 2 11.84 21.50 2.67
CA LEU A 2 10.93 21.00 3.73
C LEU A 2 9.55 21.64 3.66
N SER A 3 9.44 22.92 3.35
CA SER A 3 8.19 23.61 3.08
C SER A 3 7.45 22.99 1.89
N ASP A 4 8.15 22.55 0.84
CA ASP A 4 7.54 21.89 -0.32
C ASP A 4 6.96 20.53 0.06
N ILE A 5 7.67 19.76 0.92
CA ILE A 5 7.17 18.51 1.49
C ILE A 5 5.91 18.77 2.32
N LYS A 6 5.91 19.79 3.19
CA LYS A 6 4.73 20.17 3.98
C LYS A 6 3.54 20.55 3.12
N LEU A 7 3.76 21.26 2.02
CA LEU A 7 2.69 21.68 1.10
C LEU A 7 2.18 20.52 0.24
N SER A 8 3.01 19.53 -0.02
CA SER A 8 2.62 18.36 -0.81
C SER A 8 1.81 17.33 -0.02
N ILE A 9 1.88 17.39 1.31
CA ILE A 9 1.21 16.45 2.22
C ILE A 9 0.03 17.14 2.90
N ASN A 10 -1.18 16.82 2.49
CA ASN A 10 -2.39 17.35 3.14
C ASN A 10 -2.69 16.57 4.43
N VAL A 11 -2.33 17.14 5.57
CA VAL A 11 -2.43 16.48 6.88
C VAL A 11 -3.57 17.09 7.68
N HIS A 12 -4.66 16.35 7.91
CA HIS A 12 -5.74 16.79 8.79
C HIS A 12 -5.35 16.81 10.28
N LYS A 13 -4.39 15.98 10.67
CA LYS A 13 -3.85 15.95 12.03
C LYS A 13 -2.32 15.88 11.91
N PRO A 14 -1.62 16.97 12.26
CA PRO A 14 -0.17 17.05 12.12
C PRO A 14 0.53 15.93 12.91
N PRO A 15 1.37 15.09 12.28
CA PRO A 15 2.13 14.05 12.96
C PRO A 15 3.36 14.63 13.66
N MET A 16 3.92 13.86 14.58
CA MET A 16 5.32 14.03 14.99
C MET A 16 6.23 13.49 13.89
N VAL A 17 7.30 14.18 13.62
CA VAL A 17 8.30 13.81 12.62
C VAL A 17 9.62 13.51 13.31
N THR A 18 10.15 12.30 13.13
CA THR A 18 11.52 11.99 13.56
C THR A 18 12.47 12.43 12.45
N VAL A 19 13.36 13.33 12.79
CA VAL A 19 14.41 13.83 11.91
C VAL A 19 15.68 13.03 12.18
N LEU A 20 16.23 12.43 11.12
CA LEU A 20 17.42 11.59 11.14
C LEU A 20 18.48 12.31 10.31
N GLN A 21 19.54 12.79 10.93
CA GLN A 21 20.62 13.49 10.23
C GLN A 21 21.93 12.77 10.42
N ARG A 22 22.65 12.56 9.31
CA ARG A 22 24.01 12.03 9.25
C ARG A 22 24.21 10.70 9.98
N LEU A 23 23.24 9.79 9.86
CA LEU A 23 23.30 8.49 10.50
C LEU A 23 24.61 7.75 10.24
N GLY A 24 25.25 7.25 11.29
CA GLY A 24 26.54 6.54 11.24
C GLY A 24 27.77 7.44 11.17
N LEU A 25 27.64 8.75 11.32
CA LEU A 25 28.76 9.71 11.41
C LEU A 25 28.92 10.24 12.85
N ASP A 26 30.07 10.85 13.14
CA ASP A 26 30.38 11.36 14.49
C ASP A 26 29.44 12.50 14.94
N ASP A 27 28.78 13.17 14.01
CA ASP A 27 27.79 14.23 14.23
C ASP A 27 26.35 13.78 13.92
N GLU A 28 26.10 12.48 14.07
CA GLU A 28 24.73 11.91 14.00
C GLU A 28 23.78 12.60 14.97
N SER A 29 22.58 12.90 14.49
CA SER A 29 21.50 13.37 15.34
C SER A 29 20.17 12.76 14.97
N VAL A 30 19.38 12.41 16.00
CA VAL A 30 18.01 11.89 15.88
C VAL A 30 17.15 12.64 16.87
N PHE A 31 16.11 13.34 16.38
CA PHE A 31 15.21 14.11 17.23
C PHE A 31 13.82 14.20 16.63
N GLU A 32 12.84 14.51 17.46
CA GLU A 32 11.46 14.67 17.05
C GLU A 32 11.09 16.16 16.95
N VAL A 33 10.29 16.49 15.94
CA VAL A 33 9.79 17.85 15.71
C VAL A 33 8.30 17.79 15.29
N ASN A 34 7.53 18.80 15.68
CA ASN A 34 6.17 18.94 15.21
C ASN A 34 6.13 19.24 13.72
N TRP A 35 5.19 18.64 13.00
CA TRP A 35 4.98 18.90 11.57
C TRP A 35 4.90 20.38 11.23
N GLU A 36 4.24 21.17 12.07
CA GLU A 36 4.04 22.60 11.85
C GLU A 36 5.35 23.39 11.90
N GLU A 37 6.33 22.92 12.67
CA GLU A 37 7.63 23.59 12.92
C GLU A 37 8.79 23.01 12.11
N LEU A 38 8.55 21.92 11.38
CA LEU A 38 9.55 21.15 10.64
C LEU A 38 10.45 22.04 9.75
N ASP A 39 9.88 22.97 9.02
CA ASP A 39 10.60 23.87 8.11
C ASP A 39 11.25 25.08 8.78
N ARG A 40 10.98 25.29 10.08
CA ARG A 40 11.57 26.35 10.88
C ARG A 40 12.70 25.85 11.78
N GLU A 41 12.53 24.65 12.33
CA GLU A 41 13.47 24.09 13.30
C GLU A 41 14.54 23.20 12.65
N VAL A 42 14.24 22.62 11.49
CA VAL A 42 15.16 21.71 10.81
C VAL A 42 15.87 22.41 9.66
N ASN A 43 17.20 22.43 9.73
CA ASN A 43 18.04 22.85 8.61
C ASN A 43 18.55 21.58 7.87
N PRO A 44 17.89 21.17 6.77
CA PRO A 44 18.21 19.92 6.11
C PRO A 44 19.46 20.01 5.24
N ASP A 45 20.25 18.95 5.23
CA ASP A 45 21.30 18.72 4.25
C ASP A 45 21.00 17.45 3.42
N HIS A 46 21.95 17.02 2.60
CA HIS A 46 21.81 15.84 1.73
C HIS A 46 21.82 14.49 2.48
N LEU A 47 22.12 14.51 3.79
CA LEU A 47 22.09 13.35 4.69
C LEU A 47 20.94 13.44 5.69
N THR A 48 19.94 14.29 5.44
CA THR A 48 18.75 14.42 6.27
C THR A 48 17.65 13.54 5.74
N CYS A 49 17.13 12.65 6.60
CA CYS A 49 15.98 11.80 6.35
C CYS A 49 14.85 12.16 7.33
N LEU A 50 13.62 12.05 6.89
CA LEU A 50 12.43 12.24 7.73
C LEU A 50 11.72 10.91 7.89
N TRP A 51 11.44 10.55 9.13
CA TRP A 51 10.57 9.43 9.47
C TRP A 51 9.23 9.95 10.01
N ILE A 52 8.14 9.56 9.37
CA ILE A 52 6.77 9.93 9.74
C ILE A 52 6.02 8.63 9.99
N SER A 53 5.76 8.34 11.27
CA SER A 53 5.19 7.04 11.71
C SER A 53 3.73 6.84 11.26
N ASP A 54 2.97 7.93 11.21
CA ASP A 54 1.54 7.92 10.89
C ASP A 54 1.25 8.88 9.75
N LEU A 55 1.57 8.47 8.52
CA LEU A 55 1.04 9.18 7.34
C LEU A 55 -0.48 9.05 7.35
N PRO A 56 -1.23 10.17 7.28
CA PRO A 56 -2.67 10.08 7.31
C PRO A 56 -3.18 9.19 6.17
N ALA A 57 -4.19 8.39 6.46
CA ALA A 57 -4.87 7.54 5.47
C ALA A 57 -5.30 8.33 4.20
N SER A 58 -5.50 9.65 4.33
CA SER A 58 -5.74 10.57 3.23
C SER A 58 -4.67 10.52 2.15
N MET A 59 -3.37 10.41 2.49
CA MET A 59 -2.31 10.38 1.46
C MET A 59 -2.36 9.10 0.62
N THR A 60 -2.53 7.95 1.26
CA THR A 60 -2.70 6.69 0.54
C THR A 60 -3.98 6.71 -0.29
N THR A 61 -5.07 7.26 0.26
CA THR A 61 -6.34 7.42 -0.45
C THR A 61 -6.19 8.36 -1.63
N ASP A 62 -5.50 9.49 -1.46
CA ASP A 62 -5.27 10.48 -2.53
C ASP A 62 -4.39 9.88 -3.64
N ALA A 63 -3.32 9.16 -3.29
CA ALA A 63 -2.46 8.50 -4.26
C ALA A 63 -3.20 7.42 -5.06
N LEU A 64 -4.02 6.60 -4.39
CA LEU A 64 -4.84 5.59 -5.04
C LEU A 64 -5.92 6.22 -5.92
N ALA A 65 -6.54 7.33 -5.50
CA ALA A 65 -7.49 8.07 -6.32
C ALA A 65 -6.84 8.70 -7.55
N GLN A 66 -5.60 9.20 -7.43
CA GLN A 66 -4.83 9.70 -8.57
C GLN A 66 -4.51 8.59 -9.56
N LEU A 67 -4.08 7.42 -9.09
CA LEU A 67 -3.86 6.26 -9.96
C LEU A 67 -5.14 5.84 -10.67
N HIS A 68 -6.26 5.74 -9.96
CA HIS A 68 -7.56 5.42 -10.54
C HIS A 68 -7.96 6.43 -11.65
N ASN A 69 -7.76 7.73 -11.41
CA ASN A 69 -8.04 8.77 -12.40
C ASN A 69 -7.14 8.66 -13.63
N VAL A 70 -5.84 8.34 -13.46
CA VAL A 70 -4.91 8.11 -14.56
C VAL A 70 -5.36 6.91 -15.40
N VAL A 71 -5.68 5.78 -14.76
CA VAL A 71 -6.15 4.58 -15.47
C VAL A 71 -7.45 4.85 -16.22
N GLY A 72 -8.43 5.51 -15.61
CA GLY A 72 -9.66 5.91 -16.26
C GLY A 72 -9.44 6.86 -17.45
N ARG A 73 -8.40 7.71 -17.41
CA ARG A 73 -8.01 8.52 -18.55
C ARG A 73 -7.36 7.69 -19.66
N LEU A 74 -6.47 6.76 -19.31
CA LEU A 74 -5.86 5.83 -20.27
C LEU A 74 -6.92 5.02 -21.00
N ARG A 75 -7.91 4.48 -20.29
CA ARG A 75 -9.05 3.76 -20.90
C ARG A 75 -9.82 4.61 -21.91
N ARG A 76 -9.92 5.93 -21.71
CA ARG A 76 -10.65 6.82 -22.64
C ARG A 76 -9.80 7.35 -23.78
N GLU A 77 -8.50 7.50 -23.61
CA GLU A 77 -7.65 8.27 -24.54
C GLU A 77 -6.53 7.46 -25.19
N CYS A 78 -6.06 6.35 -24.58
CA CYS A 78 -4.99 5.52 -25.10
C CYS A 78 -5.57 4.37 -25.94
N PRO A 79 -5.27 4.27 -27.25
CA PRO A 79 -5.82 3.22 -28.11
C PRO A 79 -5.48 1.81 -27.63
N TRP A 80 -4.29 1.61 -27.06
CA TRP A 80 -3.90 0.30 -26.54
C TRP A 80 -4.71 -0.08 -25.30
N ASP A 81 -4.88 0.84 -24.34
CA ASP A 81 -5.66 0.57 -23.13
C ASP A 81 -7.15 0.37 -23.45
N GLN A 82 -7.70 1.08 -24.43
CA GLN A 82 -9.09 0.93 -24.87
C GLN A 82 -9.40 -0.47 -25.40
N GLU A 83 -8.44 -1.13 -26.04
CA GLU A 83 -8.61 -2.48 -26.60
C GLU A 83 -8.46 -3.58 -25.55
N GLN A 84 -7.98 -3.27 -24.35
CA GLN A 84 -7.78 -4.29 -23.32
C GLN A 84 -9.11 -4.81 -22.77
N THR A 85 -9.09 -6.12 -22.50
CA THR A 85 -10.17 -6.86 -21.85
C THR A 85 -9.62 -7.60 -20.61
N HIS A 86 -10.48 -8.08 -19.74
CA HIS A 86 -10.07 -8.94 -18.64
C HIS A 86 -9.17 -10.10 -19.11
N HIS A 87 -9.49 -10.69 -20.27
CA HIS A 87 -8.75 -11.83 -20.80
C HIS A 87 -7.40 -11.43 -21.42
N SER A 88 -7.32 -10.32 -22.15
CA SER A 88 -6.08 -9.89 -22.80
C SER A 88 -4.99 -9.52 -21.77
N LEU A 89 -5.37 -9.13 -20.57
CA LEU A 89 -4.46 -8.74 -19.49
C LEU A 89 -3.90 -9.92 -18.68
N ILE A 90 -4.33 -11.16 -18.93
CA ILE A 90 -3.88 -12.33 -18.15
C ILE A 90 -2.35 -12.50 -18.23
N SER A 91 -1.78 -12.40 -19.42
CA SER A 91 -0.33 -12.59 -19.59
C SER A 91 0.49 -11.54 -18.85
N GLY A 92 0.11 -10.25 -18.95
CA GLY A 92 0.78 -9.18 -18.22
C GLY A 92 0.66 -9.35 -16.71
N LEU A 93 -0.54 -9.63 -16.20
CA LEU A 93 -0.73 -9.88 -14.77
C LEU A 93 0.17 -11.00 -14.22
N LEU A 94 0.40 -12.06 -14.99
CA LEU A 94 1.29 -13.16 -14.59
C LEU A 94 2.77 -12.76 -14.67
N GLU A 95 3.13 -11.91 -15.62
CA GLU A 95 4.47 -11.36 -15.78
C GLU A 95 4.82 -10.45 -14.59
N GLU A 96 3.98 -9.46 -14.28
CA GLU A 96 4.18 -8.57 -13.13
C GLU A 96 4.22 -9.35 -11.80
N ALA A 97 3.36 -10.35 -11.64
CA ALA A 97 3.41 -11.19 -10.44
C ALA A 97 4.75 -11.95 -10.31
N ARG A 98 5.36 -12.37 -11.43
CA ARG A 98 6.69 -13.02 -11.44
C ARG A 98 7.78 -12.01 -11.08
N GLU A 99 7.71 -10.80 -11.62
CA GLU A 99 8.68 -9.74 -11.37
C GLU A 99 8.66 -9.27 -9.92
N VAL A 100 7.48 -9.19 -9.30
CA VAL A 100 7.36 -8.99 -7.84
C VAL A 100 8.10 -10.09 -7.06
N VAL A 101 7.99 -11.37 -7.45
CA VAL A 101 8.71 -12.46 -6.78
C VAL A 101 10.22 -12.29 -6.93
N GLU A 102 10.70 -11.98 -8.12
CA GLU A 102 12.13 -11.74 -8.39
C GLU A 102 12.66 -10.54 -7.59
N ALA A 103 11.89 -9.45 -7.53
CA ALA A 103 12.25 -8.27 -6.72
C ALA A 103 12.34 -8.59 -5.21
N ILE A 104 11.45 -9.44 -4.69
CA ILE A 104 11.51 -9.91 -3.29
C ILE A 104 12.81 -10.72 -3.05
N GLU A 105 13.18 -11.63 -3.96
CA GLU A 105 14.41 -12.42 -3.84
C GLU A 105 15.66 -11.54 -3.88
N VAL A 106 15.67 -10.50 -4.72
CA VAL A 106 16.76 -9.51 -4.78
C VAL A 106 16.83 -8.69 -3.50
N MET A 107 15.69 -8.27 -2.94
CA MET A 107 15.64 -7.49 -1.72
C MET A 107 16.25 -8.22 -0.51
N GLU A 108 16.10 -9.56 -0.41
CA GLU A 108 16.70 -10.35 0.65
C GLU A 108 18.23 -10.35 0.60
N THR A 109 18.83 -10.10 -0.56
CA THR A 109 20.28 -10.20 -0.81
C THR A 109 20.98 -8.85 -0.93
N GLN A 110 20.26 -7.73 -1.13
CA GLN A 110 20.82 -6.41 -1.39
C GLN A 110 20.10 -5.32 -0.60
N ALA A 111 20.86 -4.49 0.12
CA ALA A 111 20.31 -3.40 0.95
C ALA A 111 19.52 -2.32 0.16
N ALA A 112 19.72 -2.21 -1.15
CA ALA A 112 19.01 -1.28 -2.03
C ALA A 112 17.83 -1.91 -2.79
N GLY A 113 17.47 -3.17 -2.52
CA GLY A 113 16.48 -3.93 -3.28
C GLY A 113 15.02 -3.47 -3.13
N SER A 114 14.73 -2.58 -2.16
CA SER A 114 13.36 -2.09 -1.95
C SER A 114 12.83 -1.21 -3.09
N VAL A 115 13.69 -0.56 -3.86
CA VAL A 115 13.29 0.30 -4.98
C VAL A 115 12.65 -0.52 -6.10
N GLY A 116 13.29 -1.63 -6.51
CA GLY A 116 12.72 -2.54 -7.50
C GLY A 116 11.39 -3.16 -7.05
N LEU A 117 11.28 -3.56 -5.78
CA LEU A 117 10.02 -4.10 -5.27
C LEU A 117 8.87 -3.07 -5.30
N VAL A 118 9.15 -1.79 -5.05
CA VAL A 118 8.13 -0.73 -5.15
C VAL A 118 7.65 -0.56 -6.59
N GLU A 119 8.54 -0.65 -7.57
CA GLU A 119 8.24 -0.58 -9.01
C GLU A 119 7.31 -1.73 -9.40
N GLU A 120 7.71 -2.98 -9.15
CA GLU A 120 6.93 -4.17 -9.54
C GLU A 120 5.58 -4.27 -8.81
N LEU A 121 5.51 -3.87 -7.54
CA LEU A 121 4.24 -3.75 -6.82
C LEU A 121 3.35 -2.66 -7.41
N GLY A 122 3.94 -1.58 -7.97
CA GLY A 122 3.24 -0.54 -8.67
C GLY A 122 2.60 -1.05 -9.97
N ASP A 123 3.34 -1.84 -10.76
CA ASP A 123 2.86 -2.42 -12.01
C ASP A 123 1.76 -3.46 -11.75
N LEU A 124 1.93 -4.30 -10.74
CA LEU A 124 0.86 -5.21 -10.32
C LEU A 124 -0.40 -4.45 -9.85
N LEU A 125 -0.24 -3.35 -9.11
CA LEU A 125 -1.35 -2.50 -8.69
C LEU A 125 -2.03 -1.82 -9.87
N PHE A 126 -1.27 -1.37 -10.86
CA PHE A 126 -1.82 -0.83 -12.12
C PHE A 126 -2.71 -1.86 -12.82
N HIS A 127 -2.27 -3.11 -12.95
CA HIS A 127 -3.08 -4.20 -13.50
C HIS A 127 -4.39 -4.41 -12.74
N ILE A 128 -4.34 -4.35 -11.40
CA ILE A 128 -5.56 -4.47 -10.57
C ILE A 128 -6.53 -3.31 -10.86
N VAL A 129 -6.04 -2.07 -10.89
CA VAL A 129 -6.87 -0.88 -11.13
C VAL A 129 -7.42 -0.88 -12.56
N LEU A 130 -6.65 -1.35 -13.54
CA LEU A 130 -7.10 -1.48 -14.93
C LEU A 130 -8.22 -2.53 -15.07
N GLN A 131 -8.10 -3.67 -14.38
CA GLN A 131 -9.20 -4.66 -14.31
C GLN A 131 -10.47 -4.07 -13.70
N CYS A 132 -10.33 -3.24 -12.65
CA CYS A 132 -11.47 -2.55 -12.03
C CYS A 132 -12.11 -1.53 -12.98
N ALA A 133 -11.31 -0.79 -13.76
CA ALA A 133 -11.82 0.16 -14.73
C ALA A 133 -12.60 -0.54 -15.87
N ILE A 134 -12.18 -1.72 -16.31
CA ILE A 134 -12.93 -2.54 -17.26
C ILE A 134 -14.26 -3.00 -16.65
N GLY A 135 -14.23 -3.50 -15.39
CA GLY A 135 -15.44 -3.91 -14.68
C GLY A 135 -16.44 -2.77 -14.49
N GLU A 136 -15.96 -1.56 -14.22
CA GLU A 136 -16.78 -0.34 -14.11
C GLU A 136 -17.45 0.00 -15.45
N GLU A 137 -16.71 -0.08 -16.57
CA GLU A 137 -17.25 0.12 -17.92
C GLU A 137 -18.32 -0.92 -18.28
N GLU A 138 -18.15 -2.16 -17.84
CA GLU A 138 -19.10 -3.26 -18.00
C GLU A 138 -20.30 -3.20 -17.01
N GLY A 139 -20.22 -2.33 -16.00
CA GLY A 139 -21.23 -2.22 -14.95
C GLY A 139 -21.30 -3.44 -14.02
N THR A 140 -20.19 -4.16 -13.86
CA THR A 140 -20.11 -5.40 -13.06
C THR A 140 -19.55 -5.17 -11.66
N PHE A 141 -18.42 -4.49 -11.53
CA PHE A 141 -17.76 -4.13 -10.26
C PHE A 141 -16.80 -2.96 -10.46
N ASP A 142 -16.43 -2.30 -9.36
CA ASP A 142 -15.45 -1.22 -9.31
C ASP A 142 -14.29 -1.51 -8.32
N LEU A 143 -13.34 -0.58 -8.22
CA LEU A 143 -12.22 -0.68 -7.29
C LEU A 143 -12.68 -0.70 -5.82
N ALA A 144 -13.77 -0.01 -5.50
CA ALA A 144 -14.30 0.01 -4.15
C ALA A 144 -14.96 -1.32 -3.77
N ASP A 145 -15.56 -2.03 -4.73
CA ASP A 145 -16.11 -3.37 -4.53
C ASP A 145 -14.99 -4.37 -4.21
N VAL A 146 -13.91 -4.34 -4.97
CA VAL A 146 -12.72 -5.18 -4.74
C VAL A 146 -12.12 -4.91 -3.36
N ALA A 147 -11.96 -3.64 -2.99
CA ALA A 147 -11.43 -3.26 -1.69
C ALA A 147 -12.36 -3.68 -0.53
N ARG A 148 -13.68 -3.51 -0.67
CA ARG A 148 -14.67 -3.94 0.32
C ARG A 148 -14.69 -5.45 0.51
N GLU A 149 -14.62 -6.21 -0.59
CA GLU A 149 -14.61 -7.67 -0.54
C GLU A 149 -13.39 -8.21 0.21
N ILE A 150 -12.18 -7.73 -0.13
CA ILE A 150 -10.98 -8.19 0.57
C ILE A 150 -10.94 -7.72 2.03
N HIS A 151 -11.39 -6.49 2.32
CA HIS A 151 -11.51 -5.98 3.69
C HIS A 151 -12.42 -6.89 4.52
N GLY A 152 -13.65 -7.13 4.07
CA GLY A 152 -14.60 -8.00 4.78
C GLY A 152 -14.08 -9.42 4.98
N LYS A 153 -13.42 -9.98 3.98
CA LYS A 153 -12.76 -11.28 4.04
C LYS A 153 -11.65 -11.31 5.11
N MET A 154 -10.80 -10.29 5.18
CA MET A 154 -9.72 -10.23 6.17
C MET A 154 -10.26 -10.08 7.58
N VAL A 155 -11.24 -9.22 7.80
CA VAL A 155 -11.91 -9.07 9.12
C VAL A 155 -12.51 -10.41 9.58
N ARG A 156 -13.33 -11.06 8.74
CA ARG A 156 -13.96 -12.35 9.08
C ARG A 156 -12.93 -13.45 9.38
N ARG A 157 -11.80 -13.48 8.66
CA ARG A 157 -10.77 -14.51 8.81
C ARG A 157 -9.81 -14.28 9.98
N HIS A 158 -9.88 -13.10 10.61
CA HIS A 158 -9.02 -12.73 11.75
C HIS A 158 -9.82 -12.34 13.00
N PRO A 159 -10.78 -13.16 13.46
CA PRO A 159 -11.60 -12.82 14.64
C PRO A 159 -10.76 -12.66 15.90
N HIS A 160 -9.59 -13.29 15.97
CA HIS A 160 -8.62 -13.10 17.04
C HIS A 160 -8.02 -11.67 17.11
N ILE A 161 -8.22 -10.86 16.09
CA ILE A 161 -7.82 -9.44 16.05
C ILE A 161 -9.04 -8.54 16.18
N PHE A 162 -10.10 -8.80 15.40
CA PHE A 162 -11.20 -7.86 15.23
C PHE A 162 -12.40 -8.11 16.14
N ASP A 163 -12.53 -9.33 16.70
CA ASP A 163 -13.67 -9.76 17.53
C ASP A 163 -13.21 -10.43 18.84
N ARG A 164 -11.99 -10.14 19.27
CA ARG A 164 -11.40 -10.71 20.50
C ARG A 164 -11.71 -9.84 21.70
N ASP A 165 -12.15 -10.45 22.79
CA ASP A 165 -12.16 -9.81 24.12
C ASP A 165 -10.71 -9.44 24.50
N PRO A 166 -10.43 -8.19 24.90
CA PRO A 166 -9.09 -7.75 25.31
C PRO A 166 -8.44 -8.62 26.39
N ASP A 167 -9.23 -9.19 27.30
CA ASP A 167 -8.75 -10.03 28.39
C ASP A 167 -8.47 -11.50 27.97
N THR A 168 -8.88 -11.89 26.78
CA THR A 168 -8.61 -13.23 26.25
C THR A 168 -7.17 -13.32 25.71
N PRO A 169 -6.36 -14.32 26.12
CA PRO A 169 -5.01 -14.51 25.60
C PRO A 169 -5.01 -14.73 24.07
N MET A 170 -3.95 -14.25 23.41
CA MET A 170 -3.78 -14.47 21.98
C MET A 170 -3.61 -15.96 21.67
N PRO A 171 -4.32 -16.54 20.68
CA PRO A 171 -4.16 -17.92 20.29
C PRO A 171 -2.74 -18.24 19.79
N SER A 172 -2.28 -19.46 20.01
CA SER A 172 -1.02 -19.94 19.45
C SER A 172 -1.06 -20.02 17.92
N LYS A 173 0.11 -20.01 17.27
CA LYS A 173 0.21 -20.15 15.78
C LYS A 173 -0.53 -21.39 15.25
N LYS A 174 -0.52 -22.51 16.01
CA LYS A 174 -1.23 -23.74 15.64
C LYS A 174 -2.74 -23.54 15.66
N GLN A 175 -3.28 -22.95 16.73
CA GLN A 175 -4.72 -22.64 16.86
C GLN A 175 -5.17 -21.66 15.76
N LEU A 176 -4.35 -20.65 15.46
CA LEU A 176 -4.64 -19.72 14.36
C LEU A 176 -4.72 -20.44 13.00
N ALA A 177 -3.81 -21.38 12.72
CA ALA A 177 -3.84 -22.15 11.48
C ALA A 177 -5.07 -23.08 11.38
N GLU A 178 -5.49 -23.67 12.50
CA GLU A 178 -6.71 -24.48 12.58
C GLU A 178 -7.98 -23.63 12.39
N GLN A 179 -8.06 -22.49 13.06
CA GLN A 179 -9.14 -21.49 12.91
C GLN A 179 -9.27 -21.02 11.45
N TRP A 180 -8.16 -20.64 10.84
CA TRP A 180 -8.12 -20.23 9.44
C TRP A 180 -8.67 -21.29 8.48
N LYS A 181 -8.29 -22.57 8.67
CA LYS A 181 -8.79 -23.69 7.87
C LYS A 181 -10.30 -23.88 8.07
N ALA A 182 -10.78 -23.80 9.31
CA ALA A 182 -12.20 -23.94 9.64
C ALA A 182 -13.05 -22.84 8.99
N ILE A 183 -12.62 -21.57 9.08
CA ILE A 183 -13.31 -20.42 8.47
C ILE A 183 -13.36 -20.58 6.94
N LYS A 184 -12.23 -20.92 6.30
CA LYS A 184 -12.20 -21.16 4.84
C LYS A 184 -13.09 -22.32 4.39
N ALA A 185 -13.22 -23.37 5.21
CA ALA A 185 -14.12 -24.48 4.90
C ALA A 185 -15.60 -24.07 5.01
N ALA A 186 -15.94 -23.26 6.03
CA ALA A 186 -17.30 -22.74 6.20
C ALA A 186 -17.71 -21.82 5.03
N GLU A 187 -16.82 -20.92 4.58
CA GLU A 187 -17.06 -20.03 3.42
C GLU A 187 -17.35 -20.81 2.12
N LYS A 188 -16.64 -21.93 1.89
CA LYS A 188 -16.85 -22.76 0.69
C LYS A 188 -18.22 -23.48 0.67
N ASN A 189 -18.83 -23.68 1.83
CA ASN A 189 -20.13 -24.34 1.93
C ASN A 189 -21.31 -23.35 1.80
N GLN A 190 -21.03 -22.04 1.78
CA GLN A 190 -22.02 -20.97 1.65
C GLN A 190 -22.06 -20.33 0.25
N ALA A 191 -21.08 -20.62 -0.60
CA ALA A 191 -20.96 -20.17 -2.00
C ALA A 191 -21.49 -21.25 -2.96
#